data_8ac5ba583c8cbe3b201d4a769bc3a1af
#
_entry.id   8ac5ba583c8cbe3b201d4a769bc3a1af
#
_cell.length_a   1.000
_cell.length_b   1.000
_cell.length_c   1.000
_cell.angle_alpha   90.00
_cell.angle_beta   90.00
_cell.angle_gamma   90.00
#
_symmetry.space_group_name_H-M   'P 1'
#
loop_
_entity.id
_entity.type
_entity.pdbx_description
1 polymer ?
#
loop_
_entity_poly.entity_id
_entity_poly.type
_entity_poly.pdbx_seq_one_letter_code
_entity_poly.pdbx_strand_id
1 'polypeptide(L)'
;MFEYDQIDLAMFYLSERQIINALKDAQNRGVKLRILLDPNKDAFGRQKNGIPNRQVASELNDAGIKVRWCNTQGEQCHSKMILKRHAQEAELILGSANFTARNLKNYNLETNLRVIGQSNAAVFTDAQQYFDGAWSNLNGRQMSVGYEQYKDESKLKYGLYRFMEWSGLSTF
;
A
#
# COMPACT_ATOMS: atom_id res chain seq x y z
N MET A 1 9.64 4.10 21.94
CA MET A 1 9.21 3.98 20.53
C MET A 1 8.82 2.55 20.33
N PHE A 2 7.53 2.25 20.08
CA PHE A 2 7.10 0.86 19.88
C PHE A 2 7.70 0.35 18.58
N GLU A 3 8.40 -0.77 18.65
CA GLU A 3 8.96 -1.43 17.48
C GLU A 3 7.93 -2.47 17.01
N TYR A 4 7.33 -2.27 15.85
CA TYR A 4 6.34 -3.21 15.32
C TYR A 4 7.03 -4.43 14.70
N ASP A 5 6.46 -5.63 14.95
CA ASP A 5 6.96 -6.89 14.38
C ASP A 5 6.47 -7.11 12.96
N GLN A 6 5.28 -6.60 12.66
CA GLN A 6 4.64 -6.76 11.36
C GLN A 6 3.84 -5.52 10.96
N ILE A 7 3.91 -5.20 9.67
CA ILE A 7 3.10 -4.15 9.03
C ILE A 7 2.45 -4.74 7.78
N ASP A 8 1.12 -4.61 7.72
CA ASP A 8 0.29 -4.97 6.57
C ASP A 8 -0.30 -3.69 5.98
N LEU A 9 0.00 -3.41 4.72
CA LEU A 9 -0.44 -2.21 4.01
C LEU A 9 -1.28 -2.59 2.80
N ALA A 10 -2.53 -2.12 2.73
CA ALA A 10 -3.35 -2.17 1.53
C ALA A 10 -3.63 -0.73 1.06
N MET A 11 -3.19 -0.39 -0.18
CA MET A 11 -3.19 0.99 -0.63
C MET A 11 -3.53 1.13 -2.11
N PHE A 12 -4.42 2.08 -2.41
CA PHE A 12 -4.78 2.40 -3.79
C PHE A 12 -3.65 3.17 -4.50
N TYR A 13 -3.12 4.27 -3.90
CA TYR A 13 -1.94 4.99 -4.39
C TYR A 13 -0.88 5.12 -3.30
N LEU A 14 0.34 4.73 -3.62
CA LEU A 14 1.52 4.86 -2.77
C LEU A 14 2.63 5.56 -3.56
N SER A 15 2.95 6.81 -3.18
CA SER A 15 3.99 7.60 -3.85
C SER A 15 4.81 8.48 -2.91
N GLU A 16 4.29 8.81 -1.71
CA GLU A 16 4.99 9.71 -0.78
C GLU A 16 6.33 9.12 -0.32
N ARG A 17 7.41 9.84 -0.62
CA ARG A 17 8.79 9.37 -0.37
C ARG A 17 9.10 9.06 1.08
N GLN A 18 8.57 9.87 1.99
CA GLN A 18 8.82 9.66 3.43
C GLN A 18 8.24 8.32 3.89
N ILE A 19 7.04 7.96 3.39
CA ILE A 19 6.41 6.65 3.68
C ILE A 19 7.22 5.50 3.07
N ILE A 20 7.62 5.62 1.80
CA ILE A 20 8.40 4.59 1.11
C ILE A 20 9.74 4.36 1.83
N ASN A 21 10.44 5.43 2.21
CA ASN A 21 11.69 5.32 2.97
C ASN A 21 11.46 4.69 4.36
N ALA A 22 10.40 5.10 5.08
CA ALA A 22 10.05 4.51 6.37
C ALA A 22 9.75 3.00 6.29
N LEU A 23 9.10 2.54 5.21
CA LEU A 23 8.85 1.12 4.97
C LEU A 23 10.18 0.36 4.73
N LYS A 24 11.09 0.92 3.93
CA LYS A 24 12.41 0.34 3.69
C LYS A 24 13.24 0.29 4.97
N ASP A 25 13.21 1.34 5.77
CA ASP A 25 13.90 1.39 7.06
C ASP A 25 13.31 0.36 8.05
N ALA A 26 12.00 0.17 8.05
CA ALA A 26 11.35 -0.88 8.84
C ALA A 26 11.80 -2.28 8.40
N GLN A 27 11.87 -2.55 7.09
CA GLN A 27 12.39 -3.79 6.53
C GLN A 27 13.84 -4.03 6.98
N ASN A 28 14.69 -3.01 6.93
CA ASN A 28 16.09 -3.09 7.35
C ASN A 28 16.25 -3.40 8.85
N ARG A 29 15.28 -3.01 9.67
CA ARG A 29 15.20 -3.37 11.09
C ARG A 29 14.60 -4.76 11.37
N GLY A 30 14.22 -5.50 10.33
CA GLY A 30 13.66 -6.85 10.47
C GLY A 30 12.14 -6.91 10.66
N VAL A 31 11.42 -5.80 10.49
CA VAL A 31 9.95 -5.79 10.51
C VAL A 31 9.41 -6.56 9.32
N LYS A 32 8.45 -7.44 9.53
CA LYS A 32 7.78 -8.19 8.45
C LYS A 32 6.79 -7.27 7.73
N LEU A 33 7.04 -7.01 6.45
CA LEU A 33 6.20 -6.16 5.63
C LEU A 33 5.45 -6.97 4.58
N ARG A 34 4.14 -6.74 4.47
CA ARG A 34 3.29 -7.24 3.38
C ARG A 34 2.52 -6.07 2.77
N ILE A 35 2.70 -5.85 1.48
CA ILE A 35 2.12 -4.69 0.80
C ILE A 35 1.22 -5.16 -0.35
N LEU A 36 -0.06 -4.81 -0.27
CA LEU A 36 -1.07 -5.07 -1.29
C LEU A 36 -1.43 -3.76 -1.98
N LEU A 37 -1.14 -3.65 -3.27
CA LEU A 37 -1.35 -2.44 -4.06
C LEU A 37 -2.35 -2.67 -5.19
N ASP A 38 -3.09 -1.62 -5.54
CA ASP A 38 -3.77 -1.55 -6.83
C ASP A 38 -2.71 -1.52 -7.95
N PRO A 39 -2.84 -2.32 -9.03
CA PRO A 39 -1.86 -2.34 -10.12
C PRO A 39 -1.88 -1.07 -10.97
N ASN A 40 -2.76 -0.12 -10.68
CA ASN A 40 -3.04 1.09 -11.46
C ASN A 40 -3.20 0.79 -12.97
N LYS A 41 -3.94 -0.28 -13.23
CA LYS A 41 -4.18 -0.82 -14.55
C LYS A 41 -5.37 -0.15 -15.23
N ASP A 42 -6.45 0.02 -14.48
CA ASP A 42 -7.74 0.49 -14.97
C ASP A 42 -8.33 1.58 -14.07
N ALA A 43 -9.08 2.51 -14.65
CA ALA A 43 -9.89 3.47 -13.91
C ALA A 43 -11.06 3.93 -14.76
N PHE A 44 -12.29 3.69 -14.30
CA PHE A 44 -13.52 4.18 -14.96
C PHE A 44 -13.56 3.87 -16.46
N GLY A 45 -13.20 2.63 -16.84
CA GLY A 45 -13.16 2.19 -18.24
C GLY A 45 -11.97 2.72 -19.05
N ARG A 46 -10.98 3.35 -18.42
CA ARG A 46 -9.75 3.82 -19.06
C ARG A 46 -8.55 3.02 -18.59
N GLN A 47 -7.72 2.59 -19.52
CA GLN A 47 -6.46 1.94 -19.22
C GLN A 47 -5.45 2.95 -18.68
N LYS A 48 -4.84 2.66 -17.52
CA LYS A 48 -3.78 3.44 -16.90
C LYS A 48 -2.39 2.85 -17.21
N ASN A 49 -1.37 3.66 -17.01
CA ASN A 49 0.03 3.29 -17.30
C ASN A 49 0.79 2.63 -16.13
N GLY A 50 0.11 2.41 -15.00
CA GLY A 50 0.69 1.77 -13.82
C GLY A 50 1.38 2.72 -12.83
N ILE A 51 1.53 4.00 -13.16
CA ILE A 51 2.12 5.02 -12.27
C ILE A 51 1.10 5.40 -11.18
N PRO A 52 1.54 5.55 -9.91
CA PRO A 52 2.90 5.41 -9.38
C PRO A 52 3.24 3.99 -8.89
N ASN A 53 2.22 3.15 -8.64
CA ASN A 53 2.37 1.95 -7.82
C ASN A 53 3.35 0.94 -8.40
N ARG A 54 3.40 0.76 -9.74
CA ARG A 54 4.31 -0.24 -10.32
C ARG A 54 5.77 0.13 -10.11
N GLN A 55 6.12 1.42 -10.21
CA GLN A 55 7.47 1.92 -9.97
C GLN A 55 7.86 1.84 -8.50
N VAL A 56 6.92 2.20 -7.61
CA VAL A 56 7.12 2.07 -6.16
C VAL A 56 7.24 0.61 -5.75
N ALA A 57 6.41 -0.27 -6.29
CA ALA A 57 6.49 -1.71 -6.01
C ALA A 57 7.83 -2.31 -6.43
N SER A 58 8.40 -1.88 -7.56
CA SER A 58 9.75 -2.29 -7.97
C SER A 58 10.77 -1.90 -6.92
N GLU A 59 10.77 -0.64 -6.48
CA GLU A 59 11.69 -0.15 -5.45
C GLU A 59 11.54 -0.88 -4.10
N LEU A 60 10.31 -1.20 -3.70
CA LEU A 60 10.03 -1.94 -2.47
C LEU A 60 10.47 -3.40 -2.58
N ASN A 61 10.21 -4.03 -3.72
CA ASN A 61 10.64 -5.41 -4.00
C ASN A 61 12.15 -5.54 -4.01
N ASP A 62 12.88 -4.58 -4.60
CA ASP A 62 14.34 -4.53 -4.61
C ASP A 62 14.91 -4.37 -3.18
N ALA A 63 14.16 -3.74 -2.28
CA ALA A 63 14.47 -3.65 -0.85
C ALA A 63 14.08 -4.91 -0.05
N GLY A 64 13.62 -6.00 -0.69
CA GLY A 64 13.23 -7.25 -0.06
C GLY A 64 11.83 -7.25 0.57
N ILE A 65 11.02 -6.23 0.31
CA ILE A 65 9.65 -6.12 0.83
C ILE A 65 8.70 -6.92 -0.07
N LYS A 66 7.86 -7.76 0.53
CA LYS A 66 6.87 -8.55 -0.21
C LYS A 66 5.73 -7.68 -0.70
N VAL A 67 5.57 -7.61 -2.03
CA VAL A 67 4.47 -6.90 -2.69
C VAL A 67 3.58 -7.89 -3.44
N ARG A 68 2.27 -7.68 -3.38
CA ARG A 68 1.27 -8.32 -4.22
C ARG A 68 0.34 -7.26 -4.82
N TRP A 69 -0.31 -7.63 -5.90
CA TRP A 69 -1.27 -6.76 -6.57
C TRP A 69 -2.69 -7.25 -6.29
N CYS A 70 -3.62 -6.33 -6.10
CA CYS A 70 -5.03 -6.66 -6.19
C CYS A 70 -5.35 -7.23 -7.57
N ASN A 71 -6.14 -8.30 -7.61
CA ASN A 71 -6.59 -8.93 -8.86
C ASN A 71 -7.86 -8.25 -9.37
N THR A 72 -7.70 -7.07 -9.95
CA THR A 72 -8.81 -6.25 -10.48
C THR A 72 -9.25 -6.71 -11.87
N GLN A 73 -10.56 -6.63 -12.15
CA GLN A 73 -11.17 -7.03 -13.42
C GLN A 73 -11.92 -5.86 -14.10
N GLY A 74 -11.44 -4.62 -13.89
CA GLY A 74 -12.05 -3.38 -14.38
C GLY A 74 -12.39 -2.39 -13.24
N GLU A 75 -12.57 -2.91 -12.02
CA GLU A 75 -12.72 -2.12 -10.80
C GLU A 75 -11.37 -1.66 -10.23
N GLN A 76 -11.41 -0.82 -9.22
CA GLN A 76 -10.24 -0.36 -8.47
C GLN A 76 -10.18 -1.02 -7.09
N CYS A 77 -8.99 -1.43 -6.68
CA CYS A 77 -8.72 -1.83 -5.31
C CYS A 77 -8.51 -0.57 -4.45
N HIS A 78 -9.61 0.03 -3.99
CA HIS A 78 -9.61 1.37 -3.40
C HIS A 78 -9.33 1.40 -1.90
N SER A 79 -8.69 0.36 -1.37
CA SER A 79 -8.33 0.26 0.05
C SER A 79 -7.25 1.28 0.43
N LYS A 80 -7.35 1.81 1.66
CA LYS A 80 -6.38 2.68 2.29
C LYS A 80 -6.30 2.29 3.76
N MET A 81 -5.45 1.31 4.04
CA MET A 81 -5.34 0.70 5.35
C MET A 81 -3.89 0.35 5.64
N ILE A 82 -3.45 0.63 6.85
CA ILE A 82 -2.22 0.10 7.43
C ILE A 82 -2.53 -0.50 8.80
N LEU A 83 -2.18 -1.78 8.98
CA LEU A 83 -2.26 -2.49 10.24
C LEU A 83 -0.85 -2.79 10.72
N LYS A 84 -0.50 -2.28 11.89
CA LYS A 84 0.79 -2.49 12.54
C LYS A 84 0.57 -3.31 13.81
N ARG A 85 1.44 -4.28 14.07
CA ARG A 85 1.33 -5.16 15.24
C ARG A 85 2.67 -5.36 15.92
N HIS A 86 2.63 -5.36 17.24
CA HIS A 86 3.75 -5.70 18.11
C HIS A 86 3.22 -6.43 19.35
N ALA A 87 3.68 -7.67 19.56
CA ALA A 87 3.25 -8.49 20.71
C ALA A 87 1.70 -8.46 20.89
N GLN A 88 1.23 -7.85 21.97
CA GLN A 88 -0.20 -7.76 22.30
C GLN A 88 -0.85 -6.44 21.87
N GLU A 89 -0.10 -5.54 21.25
CA GLU A 89 -0.60 -4.23 20.80
C GLU A 89 -0.74 -4.16 19.28
N ALA A 90 -1.73 -3.42 18.83
CA ALA A 90 -1.93 -3.14 17.41
C ALA A 90 -2.34 -1.67 17.20
N GLU A 91 -1.99 -1.19 16.01
CA GLU A 91 -2.41 0.11 15.50
C GLU A 91 -2.97 -0.08 14.10
N LEU A 92 -4.20 0.39 13.90
CA LEU A 92 -4.88 0.41 12.62
C LEU A 92 -5.13 1.85 12.20
N ILE A 93 -4.69 2.19 10.99
CA ILE A 93 -5.05 3.46 10.33
C ILE A 93 -5.80 3.10 9.05
N LEU A 94 -6.97 3.67 8.88
CA LEU A 94 -7.79 3.51 7.68
C LEU A 94 -8.58 4.79 7.39
N GLY A 95 -8.95 4.99 6.13
CA GLY A 95 -9.73 6.19 5.77
C GLY A 95 -9.70 6.49 4.28
N SER A 96 -9.80 7.77 3.93
CA SER A 96 -9.86 8.24 2.56
C SER A 96 -8.51 8.56 1.94
N ALA A 97 -7.48 8.87 2.75
CA ALA A 97 -6.18 9.33 2.27
C ALA A 97 -5.36 8.22 1.61
N ASN A 98 -4.97 8.42 0.37
CA ASN A 98 -3.86 7.69 -0.24
C ASN A 98 -2.52 8.13 0.38
N PHE A 99 -1.50 7.29 0.28
CA PHE A 99 -0.15 7.65 0.70
C PHE A 99 0.60 8.39 -0.44
N THR A 100 0.06 9.57 -0.78
CA THR A 100 0.61 10.48 -1.79
C THR A 100 0.82 11.86 -1.17
N ALA A 101 1.67 12.69 -1.80
CA ALA A 101 1.89 14.06 -1.34
C ALA A 101 0.59 14.87 -1.32
N ARG A 102 -0.29 14.67 -2.30
CA ARG A 102 -1.58 15.35 -2.41
C ARG A 102 -2.48 15.11 -1.19
N ASN A 103 -2.57 13.87 -0.73
CA ASN A 103 -3.44 13.50 0.38
C ASN A 103 -2.80 13.79 1.75
N LEU A 104 -1.46 13.66 1.88
CA LEU A 104 -0.77 13.80 3.17
C LEU A 104 -0.28 15.23 3.48
N LYS A 105 -0.21 16.12 2.47
CA LYS A 105 0.22 17.52 2.63
C LYS A 105 -0.93 18.53 2.55
N ASN A 106 -2.15 18.09 2.88
CA ASN A 106 -3.35 18.92 2.95
C ASN A 106 -3.78 19.60 1.63
N TYR A 107 -3.40 19.05 0.46
CA TYR A 107 -3.94 19.51 -0.82
C TYR A 107 -5.35 18.98 -1.09
N ASN A 108 -5.72 17.84 -0.47
CA ASN A 108 -7.08 17.33 -0.39
C ASN A 108 -7.54 17.30 1.07
N LEU A 109 -8.84 17.48 1.29
CA LEU A 109 -9.44 17.20 2.60
C LEU A 109 -9.67 15.70 2.73
N GLU A 110 -9.05 15.11 3.75
CA GLU A 110 -9.11 13.67 4.00
C GLU A 110 -9.57 13.37 5.42
N THR A 111 -10.24 12.24 5.59
CA THR A 111 -10.61 11.75 6.91
C THR A 111 -9.99 10.38 7.14
N ASN A 112 -9.16 10.27 8.18
CA ASN A 112 -8.53 9.02 8.58
C ASN A 112 -8.84 8.74 10.04
N LEU A 113 -9.09 7.47 10.34
CA LEU A 113 -9.25 6.96 11.69
C LEU A 113 -7.97 6.24 12.10
N ARG A 114 -7.46 6.54 13.29
CA ARG A 114 -6.37 5.83 13.94
C ARG A 114 -6.88 5.17 15.20
N VAL A 115 -6.77 3.85 15.26
CA VAL A 115 -7.17 3.04 16.41
C VAL A 115 -5.93 2.37 16.99
N ILE A 116 -5.75 2.44 18.31
CA ILE A 116 -4.66 1.79 19.04
C ILE A 116 -5.27 0.98 20.17
N GLY A 117 -4.80 -0.24 20.37
CA GLY A 117 -5.29 -1.09 21.46
C GLY A 117 -4.68 -2.48 21.45
N GLN A 118 -5.31 -3.38 22.19
CA GLN A 118 -4.87 -4.78 22.26
C GLN A 118 -5.14 -5.49 20.94
N SER A 119 -4.16 -6.25 20.45
CA SER A 119 -4.19 -6.91 19.14
C SER A 119 -5.32 -7.95 18.99
N ASN A 120 -5.88 -8.44 20.08
CA ASN A 120 -7.02 -9.36 20.08
C ASN A 120 -8.39 -8.67 20.05
N ALA A 121 -8.47 -7.34 20.06
CA ALA A 121 -9.74 -6.64 19.92
C ALA A 121 -10.33 -6.86 18.51
N ALA A 122 -11.66 -6.95 18.43
CA ALA A 122 -12.38 -7.30 17.19
C ALA A 122 -11.94 -6.48 15.98
N VAL A 123 -11.78 -5.17 16.13
CA VAL A 123 -11.38 -4.27 15.04
C VAL A 123 -10.05 -4.67 14.39
N PHE A 124 -9.07 -5.15 15.15
CA PHE A 124 -7.77 -5.58 14.62
C PHE A 124 -7.84 -6.99 14.04
N THR A 125 -8.60 -7.89 14.66
CA THR A 125 -8.81 -9.24 14.12
C THR A 125 -9.58 -9.20 12.81
N ASP A 126 -10.58 -8.36 12.67
CA ASP A 126 -11.34 -8.17 11.44
C ASP A 126 -10.47 -7.56 10.33
N ALA A 127 -9.69 -6.52 10.65
CA ALA A 127 -8.74 -5.93 9.72
C ALA A 127 -7.68 -6.93 9.25
N GLN A 128 -7.19 -7.78 10.17
CA GLN A 128 -6.26 -8.86 9.87
C GLN A 128 -6.89 -9.90 8.92
N GLN A 129 -8.11 -10.37 9.23
CA GLN A 129 -8.83 -11.34 8.42
C GLN A 129 -9.10 -10.82 7.00
N TYR A 130 -9.49 -9.54 6.89
CA TYR A 130 -9.65 -8.87 5.61
C TYR A 130 -8.35 -8.91 4.80
N PHE A 131 -7.24 -8.48 5.40
CA PHE A 131 -5.95 -8.45 4.73
C PHE A 131 -5.47 -9.85 4.36
N ASP A 132 -5.54 -10.81 5.28
CA ASP A 132 -5.11 -12.19 5.05
C ASP A 132 -5.97 -12.87 3.97
N GLY A 133 -7.28 -12.60 3.95
CA GLY A 133 -8.18 -13.06 2.90
C GLY A 133 -7.75 -12.63 1.52
N ALA A 134 -7.42 -11.34 1.37
CA ALA A 134 -6.94 -10.79 0.12
C ALA A 134 -5.51 -11.24 -0.23
N TRP A 135 -4.61 -11.25 0.77
CA TRP A 135 -3.21 -11.62 0.57
C TRP A 135 -3.03 -13.10 0.18
N SER A 136 -3.73 -14.00 0.85
CA SER A 136 -3.56 -15.45 0.71
C SER A 136 -4.58 -16.10 -0.21
N ASN A 137 -5.49 -15.31 -0.81
CA ASN A 137 -6.55 -15.83 -1.68
C ASN A 137 -7.43 -16.89 -0.98
N LEU A 138 -7.83 -16.60 0.27
CA LEU A 138 -8.62 -17.54 1.07
C LEU A 138 -10.02 -17.74 0.46
N ASN A 139 -10.63 -18.89 0.78
CA ASN A 139 -11.98 -19.27 0.33
C ASN A 139 -12.16 -19.34 -1.19
N GLY A 140 -11.11 -19.71 -1.92
CA GLY A 140 -11.15 -19.91 -3.38
C GLY A 140 -11.31 -18.62 -4.20
N ARG A 141 -11.26 -17.46 -3.58
CA ARG A 141 -11.31 -16.16 -4.27
C ARG A 141 -9.90 -15.71 -4.59
N GLN A 142 -9.58 -15.53 -5.85
CA GLN A 142 -8.29 -14.99 -6.29
C GLN A 142 -8.33 -13.44 -6.19
N MET A 143 -8.18 -12.92 -4.98
CA MET A 143 -8.25 -11.48 -4.70
C MET A 143 -6.91 -10.76 -4.95
N SER A 144 -5.80 -11.49 -5.01
CA SER A 144 -4.49 -10.92 -5.32
C SER A 144 -3.65 -11.82 -6.20
N VAL A 145 -2.71 -11.21 -6.91
CA VAL A 145 -1.71 -11.88 -7.76
C VAL A 145 -0.30 -11.51 -7.34
N GLY A 146 0.68 -12.31 -7.75
CA GLY A 146 2.09 -12.08 -7.41
C GLY A 146 2.65 -10.81 -8.06
N TYR A 147 3.76 -10.31 -7.49
CA TYR A 147 4.45 -9.11 -7.97
C TYR A 147 4.76 -9.14 -9.47
N GLU A 148 5.19 -10.31 -10.00
CA GLU A 148 5.60 -10.47 -11.41
C GLU A 148 4.50 -10.15 -12.42
N GLN A 149 3.22 -10.24 -12.02
CA GLN A 149 2.08 -10.04 -12.92
C GLN A 149 2.02 -8.62 -13.51
N TYR A 150 2.37 -7.62 -12.71
CA TYR A 150 2.30 -6.20 -13.13
C TYR A 150 3.58 -5.43 -12.82
N LYS A 151 4.71 -6.10 -12.60
CA LYS A 151 5.99 -5.43 -12.40
C LYS A 151 6.31 -4.51 -13.59
N ASP A 152 6.89 -3.37 -13.31
CA ASP A 152 7.34 -2.41 -14.32
C ASP A 152 8.62 -1.74 -13.85
N GLU A 153 9.73 -2.17 -14.43
CA GLU A 153 11.09 -1.70 -14.11
C GLU A 153 11.55 -0.58 -15.06
N SER A 154 10.62 0.04 -15.77
CA SER A 154 10.92 1.11 -16.72
C SER A 154 11.53 2.32 -16.02
N LYS A 155 12.81 2.58 -16.29
CA LYS A 155 13.52 3.78 -15.77
C LYS A 155 12.91 5.08 -16.24
N LEU A 156 12.33 5.11 -17.45
CA LEU A 156 11.63 6.28 -17.98
C LEU A 156 10.37 6.58 -17.17
N LYS A 157 9.54 5.57 -16.90
CA LYS A 157 8.34 5.74 -16.07
C LYS A 157 8.71 6.09 -14.64
N TYR A 158 9.79 5.52 -14.09
CA TYR A 158 10.30 5.91 -12.78
C TYR A 158 10.69 7.39 -12.76
N GLY A 159 11.45 7.86 -13.74
CA GLY A 159 11.82 9.27 -13.89
C GLY A 159 10.59 10.18 -14.02
N LEU A 160 9.59 9.77 -14.81
CA LEU A 160 8.33 10.50 -14.97
C LEU A 160 7.56 10.57 -13.63
N TYR A 161 7.41 9.45 -12.94
CA TYR A 161 6.78 9.42 -11.61
C TYR A 161 7.47 10.38 -10.64
N ARG A 162 8.80 10.35 -10.57
CA ARG A 162 9.57 11.23 -9.68
C ARG A 162 9.43 12.71 -10.06
N PHE A 163 9.39 13.02 -11.33
CA PHE A 163 9.14 14.39 -11.82
C PHE A 163 7.73 14.86 -11.45
N MET A 164 6.71 14.02 -11.64
CA MET A 164 5.33 14.36 -11.27
C MET A 164 5.18 14.64 -9.77
N GLU A 165 5.82 13.83 -8.92
CA GLU A 165 5.84 14.06 -7.46
C GLU A 165 6.56 15.36 -7.08
N TRP A 166 7.71 15.63 -7.68
CA TRP A 166 8.49 16.83 -7.40
C TRP A 166 7.80 18.12 -7.88
N SER A 167 7.21 18.10 -9.05
CA SER A 167 6.56 19.28 -9.64
C SER A 167 5.17 19.56 -9.08
N GLY A 168 4.57 18.63 -8.33
CA GLY A 168 3.18 18.74 -7.86
C GLY A 168 2.13 18.56 -8.95
N LEU A 169 2.53 18.18 -10.17
CA LEU A 169 1.62 17.91 -11.30
C LEU A 169 0.99 16.51 -11.22
N SER A 170 1.25 15.77 -10.14
CA SER A 170 0.66 14.45 -9.97
C SER A 170 -0.87 14.55 -9.79
N THR A 171 -1.58 13.63 -10.43
CA THR A 171 -3.05 13.48 -10.30
C THR A 171 -3.44 12.35 -9.33
N PHE A 172 -2.47 11.76 -8.66
CA PHE A 172 -2.62 10.70 -7.67
C PHE A 172 -2.23 11.13 -6.26
#